data_d4224677911ba6ecc3bb5998e607d68c
#
_entry.id   d4224677911ba6ecc3bb5998e607d68c
#
_cell.length_a   1.000
_cell.length_b   1.000
_cell.length_c   1.000
_cell.angle_alpha   90.00
_cell.angle_beta   90.00
_cell.angle_gamma   90.00
#
_symmetry.space_group_name_H-M   'P 1'
#
loop_
_entity.id
_entity.type
_entity.pdbx_description
1 polymer ?
#
loop_
_entity_poly.entity_id
_entity_poly.type
_entity_poly.pdbx_seq_one_letter_code
_entity_poly.pdbx_strand_id
1 'polypeptide(L)'
;MAIKRILSLVLCSLFLLGCLPATAEEPAINEPDMAAYAACVNGLAVEFGVPAILWDCSVHVNRGKLSVNYPQYIDAIMGCYPERNMIGNGGDNALFEEETAFEAAANFGPGFNLGNTLDSTSFNIANVATGQLGWIVLWGTKDADGNLLPRAWETAWGQPETTQAIAEYIVGLGFNTIRIPVTWAEHLDKDNNIDPRWMARVKEVVDLFYEQGIYCILNLHHDGGADGWIEATEDSYNTYGERFSSVWTRIAETFADYDERLLFESMNEVLDGNNSWNTPTADASRWINAWNQLFVSTVRTTGGNNALRNLIVMTYSGGGADGNFSSFVLPEDTAVHHLLITVHNYDPQAFTWTTATWTRMTARWDEAAHGAMLRREFETYRRWSEHFNAPIVLGEYNADPKAYADYD
;
A
#
# COMPACT_ATOMS: atom_id res chain seq x y z
N MET A 1 1.37 -6.93 -34.26
CA MET A 1 0.76 -7.22 -32.96
C MET A 1 1.71 -6.68 -31.87
N ALA A 2 1.88 -5.39 -31.73
CA ALA A 2 2.84 -4.80 -30.80
C ALA A 2 2.45 -3.35 -30.43
N ILE A 3 1.18 -3.05 -30.15
CA ILE A 3 0.72 -1.69 -29.75
C ILE A 3 -0.44 -1.76 -28.72
N LYS A 4 -0.53 -2.80 -27.89
CA LYS A 4 -1.55 -2.88 -26.84
C LYS A 4 -0.98 -3.13 -25.44
N ARG A 5 0.31 -2.89 -25.21
CA ARG A 5 0.98 -3.16 -23.92
C ARG A 5 1.56 -1.92 -23.22
N ILE A 6 1.03 -0.74 -23.46
CA ILE A 6 1.57 0.49 -22.85
C ILE A 6 0.39 1.29 -22.29
N LEU A 7 -0.29 0.77 -21.27
CA LEU A 7 -1.31 1.56 -20.55
C LEU A 7 -1.55 1.01 -19.12
N SER A 8 -0.51 0.59 -18.42
CA SER A 8 -0.52 0.39 -16.97
C SER A 8 0.60 1.16 -16.29
N LEU A 9 1.05 2.22 -16.92
CA LEU A 9 2.08 3.10 -16.37
C LEU A 9 1.43 4.39 -15.89
N VAL A 10 1.32 4.51 -14.56
CA VAL A 10 1.57 5.74 -13.82
C VAL A 10 1.21 7.01 -14.60
N LEU A 11 -0.04 7.40 -14.56
CA LEU A 11 -0.40 8.78 -14.84
C LEU A 11 -0.37 9.62 -13.56
N CYS A 12 0.82 9.76 -12.96
CA CYS A 12 1.13 11.02 -12.29
C CYS A 12 1.38 12.04 -13.40
N SER A 13 0.36 12.83 -13.73
CA SER A 13 0.40 13.83 -14.77
C SER A 13 1.52 14.82 -14.50
N LEU A 14 2.54 14.84 -15.35
CA LEU A 14 3.48 15.95 -15.45
C LEU A 14 2.69 17.20 -15.88
N PHE A 15 2.41 18.10 -14.95
CA PHE A 15 1.98 19.45 -15.26
C PHE A 15 3.17 20.21 -15.88
N LEU A 16 3.23 20.24 -17.20
CA LEU A 16 3.97 21.25 -17.93
C LEU A 16 3.19 22.55 -17.81
N LEU A 17 3.63 23.45 -16.95
CA LEU A 17 3.19 24.84 -16.88
C LEU A 17 3.58 25.54 -18.19
N GLY A 18 2.69 25.52 -19.15
CA GLY A 18 2.69 26.50 -20.26
C GLY A 18 2.21 27.83 -19.70
N CYS A 19 2.99 28.90 -19.90
CA CYS A 19 2.60 30.26 -19.57
C CYS A 19 1.28 30.65 -20.29
N LEU A 20 0.17 30.63 -19.54
CA LEU A 20 -1.08 31.28 -19.95
C LEU A 20 -1.10 32.72 -19.41
N PRO A 21 -1.75 33.66 -20.09
CA PRO A 21 -1.83 35.05 -19.66
C PRO A 21 -2.64 35.15 -18.35
N ALA A 22 -2.16 36.01 -17.45
CA ALA A 22 -2.61 36.16 -16.06
C ALA A 22 -4.00 36.84 -15.94
N THR A 23 -5.08 36.16 -16.33
CA THR A 23 -6.47 36.55 -15.99
C THR A 23 -7.49 35.41 -16.09
N ALA A 24 -7.12 34.18 -16.33
CA ALA A 24 -8.06 33.08 -16.18
C ALA A 24 -8.11 32.69 -14.69
N GLU A 25 -9.28 32.75 -14.06
CA GLU A 25 -9.49 32.11 -12.78
C GLU A 25 -9.09 30.64 -12.92
N GLU A 26 -8.29 30.14 -11.98
CA GLU A 26 -7.98 28.71 -11.97
C GLU A 26 -9.29 27.91 -11.89
N PRO A 27 -9.43 26.84 -12.67
CA PRO A 27 -10.66 26.04 -12.65
C PRO A 27 -10.91 25.52 -11.25
N ALA A 28 -12.14 25.62 -10.78
CA ALA A 28 -12.53 25.15 -9.44
C ALA A 28 -12.33 23.62 -9.36
N ILE A 29 -11.52 23.19 -8.42
CA ILE A 29 -11.25 21.77 -8.13
C ILE A 29 -12.39 21.21 -7.27
N ASN A 30 -12.70 19.92 -7.43
CA ASN A 30 -13.75 19.21 -6.73
C ASN A 30 -13.41 18.83 -5.27
N GLU A 31 -12.62 19.64 -4.58
CA GLU A 31 -12.18 19.35 -3.21
C GLU A 31 -13.36 19.10 -2.25
N PRO A 32 -14.48 19.84 -2.28
CA PRO A 32 -15.64 19.54 -1.42
C PRO A 32 -16.24 18.16 -1.68
N ASP A 33 -16.32 17.71 -2.92
CA ASP A 33 -16.80 16.39 -3.30
C ASP A 33 -15.81 15.28 -2.87
N MET A 34 -14.51 15.54 -3.00
CA MET A 34 -13.46 14.66 -2.49
C MET A 34 -13.53 14.53 -0.96
N ALA A 35 -13.75 15.64 -0.25
CA ALA A 35 -13.90 15.64 1.20
C ALA A 35 -15.14 14.83 1.64
N ALA A 36 -16.26 14.91 0.91
CA ALA A 36 -17.44 14.09 1.17
C ALA A 36 -17.17 12.59 0.97
N TYR A 37 -16.43 12.22 -0.08
CA TYR A 37 -15.96 10.85 -0.26
C TYR A 37 -15.08 10.38 0.90
N ALA A 38 -14.09 11.18 1.29
CA ALA A 38 -13.17 10.86 2.39
C ALA A 38 -13.92 10.67 3.72
N ALA A 39 -14.90 11.55 4.02
CA ALA A 39 -15.75 11.41 5.18
C ALA A 39 -16.59 10.12 5.12
N CYS A 40 -17.12 9.76 3.96
CA CYS A 40 -17.89 8.53 3.77
C CYS A 40 -17.02 7.28 4.01
N VAL A 41 -15.85 7.16 3.37
CA VAL A 41 -14.94 6.02 3.54
C VAL A 41 -14.52 5.89 5.00
N ASN A 42 -14.02 6.96 5.62
CA ASN A 42 -13.51 6.91 6.98
C ASN A 42 -14.61 6.78 8.03
N GLY A 43 -15.79 7.36 7.78
CA GLY A 43 -16.96 7.13 8.62
C GLY A 43 -17.40 5.66 8.62
N LEU A 44 -17.43 5.02 7.46
CA LEU A 44 -17.71 3.59 7.33
C LEU A 44 -16.57 2.75 7.95
N ALA A 45 -15.31 3.15 7.77
CA ALA A 45 -14.16 2.49 8.39
C ALA A 45 -14.32 2.39 9.91
N VAL A 46 -14.66 3.50 10.55
CA VAL A 46 -14.94 3.56 12.01
C VAL A 46 -16.18 2.76 12.38
N GLU A 47 -17.29 2.91 11.64
CA GLU A 47 -18.56 2.21 11.93
C GLU A 47 -18.41 0.69 11.85
N PHE A 48 -17.63 0.19 10.87
CA PHE A 48 -17.50 -1.25 10.61
C PHE A 48 -16.26 -1.88 11.24
N GLY A 49 -15.37 -1.08 11.87
CA GLY A 49 -14.09 -1.57 12.42
C GLY A 49 -13.14 -2.08 11.33
N VAL A 50 -13.14 -1.42 10.17
CA VAL A 50 -12.27 -1.71 9.02
C VAL A 50 -11.31 -0.55 8.84
N PRO A 51 -10.10 -0.57 9.42
CA PRO A 51 -9.15 0.54 9.27
C PRO A 51 -8.89 0.86 7.80
N ALA A 52 -8.80 2.16 7.48
CA ALA A 52 -8.61 2.63 6.12
C ALA A 52 -7.30 3.43 5.99
N ILE A 53 -6.50 3.12 4.96
CA ILE A 53 -5.18 3.69 4.73
C ILE A 53 -5.21 4.45 3.40
N LEU A 54 -5.10 5.79 3.48
CA LEU A 54 -5.08 6.67 2.32
C LEU A 54 -3.85 6.36 1.43
N TRP A 55 -4.05 6.10 0.15
CA TRP A 55 -2.97 6.10 -0.82
C TRP A 55 -2.60 7.53 -1.20
N ASP A 56 -1.35 7.94 -0.94
CA ASP A 56 -0.87 9.26 -1.34
C ASP A 56 0.53 9.21 -1.94
N CYS A 57 0.68 9.81 -3.10
CA CYS A 57 1.94 10.05 -3.78
C CYS A 57 2.19 11.55 -3.97
N SER A 58 2.06 12.32 -2.89
CA SER A 58 2.11 13.79 -2.84
C SER A 58 0.97 14.51 -3.56
N VAL A 59 -0.17 13.83 -3.77
CA VAL A 59 -1.39 14.42 -4.31
C VAL A 59 -2.07 15.27 -3.24
N HIS A 60 -2.37 14.71 -2.08
CA HIS A 60 -3.08 15.39 -0.98
C HIS A 60 -2.10 16.06 0.00
N VAL A 61 -1.02 15.37 0.34
CA VAL A 61 0.03 15.86 1.25
C VAL A 61 1.32 16.05 0.46
N ASN A 62 1.71 17.29 0.23
CA ASN A 62 2.95 17.63 -0.44
C ASN A 62 4.14 17.41 0.50
N ARG A 63 4.75 16.24 0.41
CA ARG A 63 5.86 15.83 1.28
C ARG A 63 7.09 16.70 1.11
N GLY A 64 7.37 17.19 -0.10
CA GLY A 64 8.51 18.04 -0.38
C GLY A 64 8.37 19.48 0.15
N LYS A 65 7.12 19.97 0.33
CA LYS A 65 6.84 21.31 0.86
C LYS A 65 6.34 21.30 2.30
N LEU A 66 6.08 20.12 2.87
CA LEU A 66 5.44 19.95 4.18
C LEU A 66 4.14 20.78 4.25
N SER A 67 3.24 20.55 3.31
CA SER A 67 1.96 21.26 3.19
C SER A 67 0.86 20.35 2.71
N VAL A 68 -0.38 20.66 3.07
CA VAL A 68 -1.57 19.98 2.55
C VAL A 68 -2.03 20.70 1.29
N ASN A 69 -2.21 19.98 0.19
CA ASN A 69 -2.74 20.53 -1.06
C ASN A 69 -4.27 20.67 -1.02
N TYR A 70 -4.95 19.74 -0.33
CA TYR A 70 -6.42 19.67 -0.21
C TYR A 70 -6.84 19.58 1.26
N PRO A 71 -6.88 20.72 2.00
CA PRO A 71 -7.16 20.72 3.42
C PRO A 71 -8.52 20.12 3.81
N GLN A 72 -9.58 20.38 3.03
CA GLN A 72 -10.91 19.84 3.32
C GLN A 72 -10.93 18.30 3.26
N TYR A 73 -10.13 17.72 2.36
CA TYR A 73 -10.01 16.27 2.23
C TYR A 73 -9.38 15.66 3.48
N ILE A 74 -8.25 16.21 3.94
CA ILE A 74 -7.55 15.75 5.15
C ILE A 74 -8.39 16.01 6.40
N ASP A 75 -9.00 17.19 6.51
CA ASP A 75 -9.90 17.52 7.63
C ASP A 75 -11.11 16.56 7.73
N ALA A 76 -11.65 16.15 6.58
CA ALA A 76 -12.72 15.17 6.51
C ALA A 76 -12.30 13.78 7.02
N ILE A 77 -11.09 13.33 6.69
CA ILE A 77 -10.50 12.10 7.26
C ILE A 77 -10.39 12.25 8.77
N MET A 78 -9.69 13.28 9.24
CA MET A 78 -9.37 13.48 10.65
C MET A 78 -10.63 13.69 11.51
N GLY A 79 -11.66 14.29 10.94
CA GLY A 79 -12.96 14.48 11.59
C GLY A 79 -13.69 13.19 11.97
N CYS A 80 -13.38 12.08 11.31
CA CYS A 80 -13.92 10.76 11.64
C CYS A 80 -13.25 10.10 12.87
N TYR A 81 -12.10 10.62 13.32
CA TYR A 81 -11.31 10.07 14.43
C TYR A 81 -11.14 11.11 15.55
N PRO A 82 -12.22 11.44 16.30
CA PRO A 82 -12.18 12.52 17.29
C PRO A 82 -11.30 12.24 18.50
N GLU A 83 -11.13 10.98 18.86
CA GLU A 83 -10.24 10.54 19.94
C GLU A 83 -9.04 9.81 19.31
N ARG A 84 -7.93 10.50 19.22
CA ARG A 84 -6.67 9.91 18.74
C ARG A 84 -6.08 9.12 19.89
N ASN A 85 -6.13 7.82 19.82
CA ASN A 85 -5.24 6.97 20.62
C ASN A 85 -3.81 7.16 20.10
N MET A 86 -3.13 8.18 20.61
CA MET A 86 -1.67 8.25 20.47
C MET A 86 -1.12 7.11 21.31
N ILE A 87 -0.84 6.00 20.65
CA ILE A 87 -0.31 4.81 21.31
C ILE A 87 1.13 5.14 21.68
N GLY A 88 1.34 5.20 22.98
CA GLY A 88 2.62 5.23 23.67
C GLY A 88 3.64 6.25 23.17
N ASN A 89 4.24 6.97 24.06
CA ASN A 89 5.48 7.68 23.77
C ASN A 89 6.47 6.67 23.21
N GLY A 90 6.87 6.80 21.94
CA GLY A 90 7.93 6.02 21.32
C GLY A 90 9.18 6.12 22.20
N GLY A 91 9.32 5.19 23.11
CA GLY A 91 10.44 5.09 24.02
C GLY A 91 11.31 3.91 23.64
N ASP A 92 12.61 4.13 23.66
CA ASP A 92 13.61 3.09 23.51
C ASP A 92 13.21 1.82 24.31
N ASN A 93 13.14 0.67 23.63
CA ASN A 93 12.91 -0.66 24.23
C ASN A 93 11.51 -0.90 24.81
N ALA A 94 10.43 -0.56 24.10
CA ALA A 94 9.14 -1.15 24.41
C ALA A 94 9.25 -2.67 24.34
N LEU A 95 8.90 -3.36 25.42
CA LEU A 95 8.78 -4.82 25.38
C LEU A 95 7.64 -5.16 24.45
N PHE A 96 7.83 -6.17 23.60
CA PHE A 96 6.75 -6.70 22.77
C PHE A 96 5.55 -7.06 23.67
N GLU A 97 4.42 -6.41 23.42
CA GLU A 97 3.16 -6.73 24.06
C GLU A 97 2.36 -7.64 23.12
N GLU A 98 1.83 -8.74 23.63
CA GLU A 98 0.99 -9.62 22.84
C GLU A 98 -0.33 -8.91 22.51
N GLU A 99 -0.48 -8.51 21.26
CA GLU A 99 -1.64 -7.82 20.73
C GLU A 99 -2.27 -8.67 19.61
N THR A 100 -3.52 -9.04 19.76
CA THR A 100 -4.25 -9.76 18.70
C THR A 100 -4.48 -8.88 17.47
N ALA A 101 -4.74 -9.50 16.32
CA ALA A 101 -5.06 -8.79 15.08
C ALA A 101 -6.26 -7.84 15.22
N PHE A 102 -7.29 -8.23 16.01
CA PHE A 102 -8.46 -7.36 16.27
C PHE A 102 -8.11 -6.17 17.16
N GLU A 103 -7.24 -6.33 18.13
CA GLU A 103 -6.75 -5.22 18.97
C GLU A 103 -5.90 -4.26 18.12
N ALA A 104 -4.98 -4.78 17.31
CA ALA A 104 -4.20 -3.98 16.37
C ALA A 104 -5.10 -3.18 15.43
N ALA A 105 -6.07 -3.83 14.79
CA ALA A 105 -7.02 -3.17 13.90
C ALA A 105 -7.86 -2.08 14.62
N ALA A 106 -8.23 -2.31 15.87
CA ALA A 106 -8.95 -1.32 16.68
C ALA A 106 -8.07 -0.12 17.06
N ASN A 107 -6.76 -0.33 17.17
CA ASN A 107 -5.78 0.70 17.47
C ASN A 107 -5.32 1.48 16.22
N PHE A 108 -5.52 0.95 15.01
CA PHE A 108 -5.28 1.72 13.79
C PHE A 108 -6.27 2.88 13.71
N GLY A 109 -5.77 4.10 13.61
CA GLY A 109 -6.56 5.29 13.29
C GLY A 109 -6.51 5.57 11.79
N PRO A 110 -6.55 6.84 11.38
CA PRO A 110 -6.38 7.19 9.99
C PRO A 110 -4.99 6.75 9.52
N GLY A 111 -4.95 5.97 8.43
CA GLY A 111 -3.70 5.46 7.86
C GLY A 111 -3.25 6.27 6.64
N PHE A 112 -1.95 6.21 6.36
CA PHE A 112 -1.31 6.87 5.23
C PHE A 112 -0.35 5.91 4.53
N ASN A 113 -0.41 5.81 3.19
CA ASN A 113 0.60 5.10 2.39
C ASN A 113 1.71 6.06 1.97
N LEU A 114 2.96 5.69 2.21
CA LEU A 114 4.13 6.40 1.69
C LEU A 114 4.37 6.01 0.23
N GLY A 115 3.38 6.29 -0.64
CA GLY A 115 3.35 5.81 -2.01
C GLY A 115 4.37 6.46 -2.94
N ASN A 116 4.74 5.75 -4.01
CA ASN A 116 5.70 6.16 -5.04
C ASN A 116 7.09 6.51 -4.49
N THR A 117 7.51 5.85 -3.43
CA THR A 117 8.77 6.13 -2.70
C THR A 117 9.69 4.91 -2.76
N LEU A 118 9.65 4.02 -1.78
CA LEU A 118 10.45 2.80 -1.78
C LEU A 118 9.85 1.68 -2.66
N ASP A 119 8.68 1.90 -3.20
CA ASP A 119 7.99 1.02 -4.15
C ASP A 119 8.37 1.29 -5.61
N SER A 120 9.20 2.29 -5.90
CA SER A 120 9.58 2.62 -7.28
C SER A 120 10.32 1.49 -7.99
N THR A 121 10.04 1.32 -9.27
CA THR A 121 10.69 0.34 -10.15
C THR A 121 11.17 0.99 -11.44
N SER A 122 12.20 0.40 -12.07
CA SER A 122 12.73 0.87 -13.36
C SER A 122 11.81 0.55 -14.53
N PHE A 123 11.21 -0.63 -14.51
CA PHE A 123 10.34 -1.20 -15.54
C PHE A 123 9.57 -2.38 -14.97
N ASN A 124 8.87 -3.04 -15.90
CA ASN A 124 8.42 -4.40 -15.71
C ASN A 124 9.55 -5.27 -15.13
N ILE A 125 9.40 -5.68 -13.90
CA ILE A 125 10.39 -6.42 -13.11
C ILE A 125 10.76 -7.76 -13.77
N ALA A 126 9.83 -8.35 -14.55
CA ALA A 126 10.12 -9.56 -15.33
C ALA A 126 11.26 -9.33 -16.32
N ASN A 127 11.53 -8.10 -16.77
CA ASN A 127 12.65 -7.79 -17.64
C ASN A 127 14.01 -7.78 -16.91
N VAL A 128 14.02 -7.55 -15.61
CA VAL A 128 15.25 -7.65 -14.80
C VAL A 128 15.79 -9.07 -14.82
N ALA A 129 14.92 -10.07 -14.81
CA ALA A 129 15.29 -11.48 -14.93
C ALA A 129 15.98 -11.82 -16.28
N THR A 130 15.77 -11.01 -17.32
CA THR A 130 16.41 -11.16 -18.65
C THR A 130 17.71 -10.38 -18.80
N GLY A 131 18.17 -9.70 -17.73
CA GLY A 131 19.40 -8.91 -17.72
C GLY A 131 19.28 -7.53 -18.37
N GLN A 132 18.07 -7.06 -18.66
CA GLN A 132 17.85 -5.68 -19.09
C GLN A 132 17.97 -4.74 -17.90
N LEU A 133 18.85 -3.74 -18.02
CA LEU A 133 18.99 -2.71 -17.00
C LEU A 133 17.87 -1.67 -17.15
N GLY A 134 17.14 -1.43 -16.08
CA GLY A 134 16.13 -0.40 -16.04
C GLY A 134 16.69 1.02 -16.05
N TRP A 135 15.86 2.02 -16.32
CA TRP A 135 16.28 3.41 -16.45
C TRP A 135 16.87 3.98 -15.14
N ILE A 136 16.39 3.56 -13.98
CA ILE A 136 16.93 3.98 -12.67
C ILE A 136 18.39 3.51 -12.55
N VAL A 137 18.68 2.27 -12.96
CA VAL A 137 20.04 1.71 -12.95
C VAL A 137 20.97 2.47 -13.90
N LEU A 138 20.45 2.92 -15.05
CA LEU A 138 21.23 3.64 -16.05
C LEU A 138 21.48 5.09 -15.66
N TRP A 139 20.48 5.79 -15.14
CA TRP A 139 20.49 7.24 -14.97
C TRP A 139 20.43 7.71 -13.51
N GLY A 140 20.20 6.80 -12.56
CA GLY A 140 20.12 7.13 -11.14
C GLY A 140 21.43 7.69 -10.58
N THR A 141 21.31 8.41 -9.47
CA THR A 141 22.46 8.98 -8.75
C THR A 141 23.37 7.86 -8.20
N LYS A 142 24.66 7.98 -8.43
CA LYS A 142 25.67 7.00 -8.05
C LYS A 142 26.67 7.58 -7.05
N ASP A 143 27.27 6.70 -6.23
CA ASP A 143 28.40 7.02 -5.40
C ASP A 143 29.72 7.14 -6.20
N ALA A 144 30.83 7.42 -5.51
CA ALA A 144 32.15 7.56 -6.12
C ALA A 144 32.66 6.27 -6.79
N ASP A 145 32.17 5.12 -6.35
CA ASP A 145 32.54 3.80 -6.87
C ASP A 145 31.60 3.33 -8.02
N GLY A 146 30.62 4.17 -8.37
CA GLY A 146 29.69 3.93 -9.47
C GLY A 146 28.46 3.10 -9.07
N ASN A 147 28.24 2.82 -7.79
CA ASN A 147 27.08 2.11 -7.30
C ASN A 147 25.90 3.07 -7.12
N LEU A 148 24.68 2.63 -7.47
CA LEU A 148 23.46 3.39 -7.22
C LEU A 148 23.28 3.66 -5.72
N LEU A 149 22.90 4.90 -5.41
CA LEU A 149 22.47 5.25 -4.06
C LEU A 149 21.01 4.83 -3.86
N PRO A 150 20.61 4.37 -2.67
CA PRO A 150 19.20 4.04 -2.37
C PRO A 150 18.24 5.17 -2.73
N ARG A 151 18.61 6.43 -2.49
CA ARG A 151 17.81 7.61 -2.86
C ARG A 151 17.51 7.73 -4.35
N ALA A 152 18.31 7.11 -5.24
CA ALA A 152 18.02 7.11 -6.67
C ALA A 152 16.75 6.36 -6.98
N TRP A 153 16.45 5.32 -6.20
CA TRP A 153 15.21 4.56 -6.27
C TRP A 153 14.07 5.34 -5.58
N GLU A 154 14.29 5.74 -4.34
CA GLU A 154 13.29 6.44 -3.53
C GLU A 154 12.73 7.70 -4.19
N THR A 155 13.54 8.41 -4.99
CA THR A 155 13.13 9.65 -5.66
C THR A 155 12.78 9.47 -7.14
N ALA A 156 12.86 8.26 -7.66
CA ALA A 156 12.73 7.98 -9.10
C ALA A 156 11.34 8.37 -9.65
N TRP A 157 10.30 8.21 -8.85
CA TRP A 157 8.92 8.54 -9.23
C TRP A 157 8.48 9.92 -8.75
N GLY A 158 9.46 10.83 -8.52
CA GLY A 158 9.23 12.25 -8.24
C GLY A 158 8.92 12.58 -6.79
N GLN A 159 9.06 11.61 -5.88
CA GLN A 159 8.91 11.88 -4.47
C GLN A 159 10.20 12.42 -3.85
N PRO A 160 10.13 13.22 -2.77
CA PRO A 160 11.31 13.61 -2.02
C PRO A 160 11.91 12.41 -1.26
N GLU A 161 13.19 12.46 -0.98
CA GLU A 161 13.82 11.58 0.01
C GLU A 161 13.11 11.74 1.37
N THR A 162 12.70 10.64 1.98
CA THR A 162 11.97 10.65 3.25
C THR A 162 12.89 11.06 4.39
N THR A 163 12.48 12.06 5.13
CA THR A 163 13.24 12.65 6.24
C THR A 163 12.43 12.65 7.53
N GLN A 164 13.10 12.86 8.66
CA GLN A 164 12.45 13.06 9.95
C GLN A 164 11.36 14.14 9.89
N ALA A 165 11.60 15.25 9.21
CA ALA A 165 10.63 16.33 9.07
C ALA A 165 9.35 15.88 8.30
N ILE A 166 9.49 15.00 7.31
CA ILE A 166 8.34 14.43 6.58
C ILE A 166 7.56 13.51 7.51
N ALA A 167 8.24 12.63 8.25
CA ALA A 167 7.58 11.72 9.17
C ALA A 167 6.82 12.50 10.27
N GLU A 168 7.48 13.45 10.92
CA GLU A 168 6.87 14.34 11.92
C GLU A 168 5.69 15.13 11.36
N TYR A 169 5.78 15.58 10.10
CA TYR A 169 4.70 16.30 9.45
C TYR A 169 3.47 15.42 9.23
N ILE A 170 3.64 14.20 8.68
CA ILE A 170 2.55 13.25 8.43
C ILE A 170 1.87 12.87 9.76
N VAL A 171 2.65 12.49 10.77
CA VAL A 171 2.13 12.18 12.12
C VAL A 171 1.46 13.39 12.75
N GLY A 172 2.03 14.59 12.58
CA GLY A 172 1.48 15.86 13.05
C GLY A 172 0.12 16.22 12.44
N LEU A 173 -0.18 15.75 11.22
CA LEU A 173 -1.52 15.86 10.62
C LEU A 173 -2.56 14.96 11.31
N GLY A 174 -2.11 13.93 12.04
CA GLY A 174 -2.96 13.03 12.81
C GLY A 174 -3.01 11.59 12.32
N PHE A 175 -2.24 11.24 11.28
CA PHE A 175 -2.09 9.84 10.88
C PHE A 175 -1.34 9.07 11.95
N ASN A 176 -1.86 7.90 12.34
CA ASN A 176 -1.24 7.04 13.35
C ASN A 176 -0.89 5.64 12.84
N THR A 177 -1.12 5.38 11.56
CA THR A 177 -0.71 4.16 10.86
C THR A 177 -0.04 4.55 9.55
N ILE A 178 1.15 4.04 9.32
CA ILE A 178 1.88 4.24 8.06
C ILE A 178 2.06 2.90 7.35
N ARG A 179 1.60 2.79 6.10
CA ARG A 179 1.99 1.69 5.22
C ARG A 179 3.16 2.16 4.38
N ILE A 180 4.23 1.40 4.38
CA ILE A 180 5.49 1.67 3.68
C ILE A 180 5.62 0.64 2.56
N PRO A 181 5.11 0.96 1.35
CA PRO A 181 5.27 0.10 0.19
C PRO A 181 6.75 -0.01 -0.19
N VAL A 182 7.25 -1.23 -0.38
CA VAL A 182 8.65 -1.48 -0.77
C VAL A 182 8.69 -2.52 -1.89
N THR A 183 9.43 -2.22 -2.95
CA THR A 183 9.75 -3.18 -4.01
C THR A 183 11.17 -3.71 -3.81
N TRP A 184 11.35 -5.02 -3.90
CA TRP A 184 12.60 -5.69 -3.56
C TRP A 184 13.34 -6.29 -4.76
N ALA A 185 12.62 -6.61 -5.84
CA ALA A 185 13.16 -7.37 -6.96
C ALA A 185 14.47 -6.82 -7.55
N GLU A 186 14.55 -5.49 -7.74
CA GLU A 186 15.73 -4.84 -8.33
C GLU A 186 16.88 -4.65 -7.31
N HIS A 187 16.66 -5.08 -6.07
CA HIS A 187 17.62 -5.00 -4.96
C HIS A 187 18.13 -6.39 -4.52
N LEU A 188 17.87 -7.44 -5.33
CA LEU A 188 18.30 -8.80 -5.06
C LEU A 188 19.50 -9.17 -5.91
N ASP A 189 20.48 -9.84 -5.30
CA ASP A 189 21.54 -10.50 -6.05
C ASP A 189 21.07 -11.85 -6.62
N LYS A 190 21.98 -12.53 -7.37
CA LYS A 190 21.70 -13.84 -7.97
C LYS A 190 21.40 -14.96 -6.97
N ASP A 191 21.78 -14.78 -5.71
CA ASP A 191 21.59 -15.73 -4.61
C ASP A 191 20.41 -15.29 -3.71
N ASN A 192 19.58 -14.36 -4.19
CA ASN A 192 18.41 -13.77 -3.51
C ASN A 192 18.75 -13.03 -2.20
N ASN A 193 19.98 -12.53 -2.05
CA ASN A 193 20.32 -11.66 -0.94
C ASN A 193 19.90 -10.22 -1.28
N ILE A 194 19.29 -9.54 -0.32
CA ILE A 194 18.92 -8.13 -0.44
C ILE A 194 20.19 -7.27 -0.36
N ASP A 195 20.34 -6.27 -1.22
CA ASP A 195 21.40 -5.26 -1.10
C ASP A 195 21.36 -4.65 0.32
N PRO A 196 22.43 -4.79 1.11
CA PRO A 196 22.44 -4.30 2.50
C PRO A 196 22.25 -2.78 2.62
N ARG A 197 22.58 -2.01 1.56
CA ARG A 197 22.35 -0.56 1.54
C ARG A 197 20.85 -0.25 1.37
N TRP A 198 20.15 -1.06 0.54
CA TRP A 198 18.70 -0.94 0.40
C TRP A 198 18.00 -1.32 1.69
N MET A 199 18.34 -2.45 2.29
CA MET A 199 17.79 -2.86 3.57
C MET A 199 18.01 -1.80 4.66
N ALA A 200 19.22 -1.20 4.72
CA ALA A 200 19.54 -0.14 5.66
C ALA A 200 18.66 1.10 5.44
N ARG A 201 18.38 1.47 4.17
CA ARG A 201 17.50 2.60 3.87
C ARG A 201 16.04 2.31 4.21
N VAL A 202 15.56 1.12 3.88
CA VAL A 202 14.21 0.68 4.27
C VAL A 202 14.06 0.74 5.80
N LYS A 203 15.06 0.20 6.52
CA LYS A 203 15.06 0.24 7.99
C LYS A 203 15.04 1.68 8.52
N GLU A 204 15.87 2.56 7.98
CA GLU A 204 15.89 3.98 8.36
C GLU A 204 14.50 4.63 8.16
N VAL A 205 13.84 4.39 7.02
CA VAL A 205 12.51 4.95 6.77
C VAL A 205 11.47 4.37 7.74
N VAL A 206 11.52 3.09 8.04
CA VAL A 206 10.67 2.48 9.07
C VAL A 206 10.92 3.15 10.43
N ASP A 207 12.18 3.31 10.83
CA ASP A 207 12.56 3.92 12.12
C ASP A 207 12.00 5.34 12.25
N LEU A 208 12.06 6.16 11.17
CA LEU A 208 11.55 7.55 11.18
C LEU A 208 10.07 7.63 11.61
N PHE A 209 9.25 6.65 11.27
CA PHE A 209 7.84 6.58 11.65
C PHE A 209 7.62 5.78 12.93
N TYR A 210 8.30 4.65 13.07
CA TYR A 210 8.16 3.78 14.24
C TYR A 210 8.52 4.50 15.55
N GLU A 211 9.58 5.34 15.54
CA GLU A 211 10.01 6.16 16.67
C GLU A 211 9.00 7.26 17.02
N GLN A 212 8.06 7.60 16.11
CA GLN A 212 6.93 8.49 16.41
C GLN A 212 5.82 7.79 17.24
N GLY A 213 5.93 6.49 17.50
CA GLY A 213 4.97 5.72 18.28
C GLY A 213 3.72 5.32 17.51
N ILE A 214 3.76 5.29 16.18
CA ILE A 214 2.65 4.88 15.31
C ILE A 214 2.83 3.45 14.79
N TYR A 215 1.77 2.86 14.26
CA TYR A 215 1.85 1.58 13.56
C TYR A 215 2.53 1.72 12.21
N CYS A 216 3.38 0.75 11.88
CA CYS A 216 4.07 0.64 10.61
C CYS A 216 3.70 -0.69 9.93
N ILE A 217 3.39 -0.66 8.63
CA ILE A 217 3.12 -1.83 7.81
C ILE A 217 4.15 -1.88 6.68
N LEU A 218 4.94 -2.94 6.62
CA LEU A 218 5.98 -3.15 5.61
C LEU A 218 5.61 -4.32 4.71
N ASN A 219 5.75 -4.18 3.38
CA ASN A 219 5.34 -5.20 2.42
C ASN A 219 6.35 -5.52 1.31
N LEU A 220 5.97 -6.48 0.44
CA LEU A 220 6.47 -6.65 -0.92
C LEU A 220 5.45 -6.01 -1.87
N HIS A 221 5.81 -4.88 -2.52
CA HIS A 221 4.83 -4.08 -3.26
C HIS A 221 4.75 -4.45 -4.75
N HIS A 222 5.54 -3.82 -5.62
CA HIS A 222 5.53 -4.14 -7.05
C HIS A 222 6.31 -5.41 -7.40
N ASP A 223 6.72 -6.19 -6.43
CA ASP A 223 7.09 -7.60 -6.60
C ASP A 223 5.88 -8.43 -7.04
N GLY A 224 4.67 -8.00 -6.67
CA GLY A 224 3.37 -8.43 -7.21
C GLY A 224 2.84 -7.49 -8.30
N GLY A 225 1.57 -7.65 -8.65
CA GLY A 225 0.89 -6.86 -9.68
C GLY A 225 1.19 -7.31 -11.10
N ALA A 226 0.78 -6.47 -12.07
CA ALA A 226 0.82 -6.83 -13.49
C ALA A 226 2.24 -6.99 -14.07
N ASP A 227 3.23 -6.42 -13.42
CA ASP A 227 4.61 -6.38 -13.86
C ASP A 227 5.57 -7.09 -12.88
N GLY A 228 5.02 -7.66 -11.81
CA GLY A 228 5.79 -8.36 -10.76
C GLY A 228 6.28 -9.75 -11.17
N TRP A 229 7.12 -10.32 -10.32
CA TRP A 229 7.58 -11.70 -10.45
C TRP A 229 6.73 -12.69 -9.63
N ILE A 230 5.93 -12.18 -8.70
CA ILE A 230 4.95 -12.95 -7.92
C ILE A 230 3.64 -12.95 -8.69
N GLU A 231 3.28 -14.10 -9.25
CA GLU A 231 2.00 -14.31 -9.92
C GLU A 231 1.20 -15.39 -9.20
N ALA A 232 -0.13 -15.31 -9.29
CA ALA A 232 -1.04 -16.34 -8.79
C ALA A 232 -1.11 -17.53 -9.77
N THR A 233 0.06 -18.15 -10.02
CA THR A 233 0.24 -19.29 -10.96
C THR A 233 1.16 -20.35 -10.36
N GLU A 234 0.97 -21.62 -10.81
CA GLU A 234 1.83 -22.73 -10.43
C GLU A 234 3.30 -22.49 -10.82
N ASP A 235 3.50 -21.98 -12.02
CA ASP A 235 4.84 -21.74 -12.57
C ASP A 235 5.60 -20.70 -11.76
N SER A 236 4.97 -19.57 -11.44
CA SER A 236 5.57 -18.53 -10.59
C SER A 236 5.88 -19.07 -9.19
N TYR A 237 4.94 -19.77 -8.56
CA TYR A 237 5.13 -20.33 -7.23
C TYR A 237 6.28 -21.34 -7.18
N ASN A 238 6.35 -22.27 -8.13
CA ASN A 238 7.41 -23.27 -8.19
C ASN A 238 8.78 -22.66 -8.54
N THR A 239 8.78 -21.58 -9.33
CA THR A 239 10.02 -20.93 -9.76
C THR A 239 10.59 -20.01 -8.67
N TYR A 240 9.73 -19.29 -7.95
CA TYR A 240 10.14 -18.19 -7.08
C TYR A 240 9.82 -18.39 -5.60
N GLY A 241 9.24 -19.50 -5.18
CA GLY A 241 8.93 -19.75 -3.77
C GLY A 241 10.14 -19.67 -2.84
N GLU A 242 11.31 -20.19 -3.27
CA GLU A 242 12.54 -20.07 -2.50
C GLU A 242 13.03 -18.62 -2.39
N ARG A 243 12.93 -17.85 -3.48
CA ARG A 243 13.24 -16.41 -3.47
C ARG A 243 12.33 -15.66 -2.49
N PHE A 244 11.03 -15.89 -2.56
CA PHE A 244 10.05 -15.28 -1.70
C PHE A 244 10.35 -15.55 -0.21
N SER A 245 10.61 -16.80 0.14
CA SER A 245 10.99 -17.19 1.49
C SER A 245 12.31 -16.56 1.92
N SER A 246 13.31 -16.49 1.03
CA SER A 246 14.59 -15.85 1.35
C SER A 246 14.43 -14.35 1.64
N VAL A 247 13.65 -13.64 0.82
CA VAL A 247 13.39 -12.20 1.01
C VAL A 247 12.67 -11.97 2.35
N TRP A 248 11.57 -12.71 2.62
CA TRP A 248 10.83 -12.57 3.87
C TRP A 248 11.65 -12.96 5.09
N THR A 249 12.50 -13.98 5.00
CA THR A 249 13.41 -14.34 6.10
C THR A 249 14.33 -13.17 6.44
N ARG A 250 14.95 -12.53 5.42
CA ARG A 250 15.86 -11.39 5.64
C ARG A 250 15.14 -10.18 6.24
N ILE A 251 13.93 -9.88 5.76
CA ILE A 251 13.09 -8.81 6.32
C ILE A 251 12.77 -9.13 7.77
N ALA A 252 12.22 -10.30 8.04
CA ALA A 252 11.79 -10.71 9.37
C ALA A 252 12.95 -10.74 10.38
N GLU A 253 14.13 -11.22 9.98
CA GLU A 253 15.35 -11.20 10.82
C GLU A 253 15.82 -9.76 11.10
N THR A 254 15.76 -8.87 10.09
CA THR A 254 16.20 -7.46 10.26
C THR A 254 15.35 -6.71 11.27
N PHE A 255 14.06 -7.02 11.34
CA PHE A 255 13.09 -6.35 12.20
C PHE A 255 12.62 -7.21 13.38
N ALA A 256 13.37 -8.25 13.74
CA ALA A 256 12.96 -9.23 14.76
C ALA A 256 12.70 -8.61 16.15
N ASP A 257 13.42 -7.56 16.51
CA ASP A 257 13.35 -6.91 17.81
C ASP A 257 12.31 -5.78 17.90
N TYR A 258 11.62 -5.45 16.77
CA TYR A 258 10.54 -4.45 16.79
C TYR A 258 9.31 -5.00 17.49
N ASP A 259 8.61 -4.15 18.24
CA ASP A 259 7.40 -4.52 18.96
C ASP A 259 6.19 -4.78 18.04
N GLU A 260 5.01 -4.93 18.63
CA GLU A 260 3.74 -5.24 17.95
C GLU A 260 3.30 -4.16 16.93
N ARG A 261 3.82 -2.93 17.05
CA ARG A 261 3.47 -1.82 16.14
C ARG A 261 4.07 -1.94 14.74
N LEU A 262 5.04 -2.84 14.52
CA LEU A 262 5.49 -3.16 13.18
C LEU A 262 4.80 -4.43 12.69
N LEU A 263 3.99 -4.32 11.64
CA LEU A 263 3.34 -5.43 10.96
C LEU A 263 4.00 -5.71 9.62
N PHE A 264 3.92 -6.96 9.16
CA PHE A 264 4.32 -7.34 7.82
C PHE A 264 3.10 -7.70 6.97
N GLU A 265 3.09 -7.22 5.72
CA GLU A 265 2.05 -7.52 4.74
C GLU A 265 2.65 -8.34 3.60
N SER A 266 2.05 -9.48 3.30
CA SER A 266 2.63 -10.55 2.49
C SER A 266 3.11 -10.11 1.10
N MET A 267 2.29 -9.35 0.39
CA MET A 267 2.49 -8.93 -1.01
C MET A 267 1.46 -7.86 -1.38
N ASN A 268 1.55 -7.34 -2.63
CA ASN A 268 0.63 -6.33 -3.13
C ASN A 268 0.02 -6.76 -4.47
N GLU A 269 -1.32 -6.74 -4.57
CA GLU A 269 -2.11 -6.81 -5.82
C GLU A 269 -1.70 -7.92 -6.82
N VAL A 270 -1.37 -9.10 -6.30
CA VAL A 270 -0.91 -10.23 -7.13
C VAL A 270 -2.00 -10.71 -8.06
N LEU A 271 -1.68 -10.79 -9.35
CA LEU A 271 -2.55 -11.19 -10.44
C LEU A 271 -2.16 -12.58 -11.00
N ASP A 272 -3.03 -13.15 -11.82
CA ASP A 272 -2.72 -14.34 -12.61
C ASP A 272 -1.83 -14.03 -13.83
N GLY A 273 -1.36 -15.05 -14.52
CA GLY A 273 -0.53 -14.90 -15.71
C GLY A 273 -1.20 -14.17 -16.90
N ASN A 274 -2.49 -13.84 -16.80
CA ASN A 274 -3.21 -13.02 -17.77
C ASN A 274 -3.35 -11.55 -17.32
N ASN A 275 -2.81 -11.20 -16.16
CA ASN A 275 -2.97 -9.90 -15.53
C ASN A 275 -4.46 -9.51 -15.37
N SER A 276 -5.28 -10.44 -14.92
CA SER A 276 -6.71 -10.24 -14.75
C SER A 276 -7.04 -9.56 -13.44
N TRP A 277 -7.76 -8.45 -13.49
CA TRP A 277 -8.30 -7.74 -12.32
C TRP A 277 -9.74 -8.19 -11.96
N ASN A 278 -10.25 -9.22 -12.65
CA ASN A 278 -11.56 -9.76 -12.37
C ASN A 278 -11.54 -10.70 -11.17
N THR A 279 -12.72 -11.21 -10.80
CA THR A 279 -12.84 -12.30 -9.83
C THR A 279 -11.88 -13.44 -10.19
N PRO A 280 -11.10 -13.96 -9.22
CA PRO A 280 -10.10 -14.97 -9.50
C PRO A 280 -10.70 -16.26 -10.03
N THR A 281 -9.96 -16.96 -10.86
CA THR A 281 -10.23 -18.37 -11.17
C THR A 281 -9.92 -19.23 -9.95
N ALA A 282 -10.44 -20.46 -9.89
CA ALA A 282 -10.12 -21.39 -8.81
C ALA A 282 -8.60 -21.69 -8.73
N ASP A 283 -7.92 -21.69 -9.88
CA ASP A 283 -6.47 -21.88 -9.94
C ASP A 283 -5.72 -20.67 -9.38
N ALA A 284 -6.06 -19.45 -9.80
CA ALA A 284 -5.46 -18.24 -9.25
C ALA A 284 -5.68 -18.11 -7.73
N SER A 285 -6.88 -18.46 -7.24
CA SER A 285 -7.17 -18.47 -5.80
C SER A 285 -6.30 -19.47 -5.03
N ARG A 286 -6.10 -20.66 -5.60
CA ARG A 286 -5.23 -21.67 -5.01
C ARG A 286 -3.81 -21.15 -4.82
N TRP A 287 -3.27 -20.46 -5.82
CA TRP A 287 -1.89 -20.00 -5.77
C TRP A 287 -1.70 -18.75 -4.90
N ILE A 288 -2.68 -17.83 -4.86
CA ILE A 288 -2.63 -16.72 -3.90
C ILE A 288 -2.68 -17.23 -2.44
N ASN A 289 -3.51 -18.24 -2.17
CA ASN A 289 -3.56 -18.88 -0.85
C ASN A 289 -2.23 -19.58 -0.51
N ALA A 290 -1.57 -20.21 -1.49
CA ALA A 290 -0.26 -20.83 -1.30
C ALA A 290 0.84 -19.80 -0.98
N TRP A 291 0.86 -18.65 -1.67
CA TRP A 291 1.78 -17.56 -1.38
C TRP A 291 1.59 -17.01 0.04
N ASN A 292 0.35 -16.76 0.46
CA ASN A 292 0.03 -16.31 1.81
C ASN A 292 0.47 -17.34 2.87
N GLN A 293 0.23 -18.63 2.63
CA GLN A 293 0.69 -19.67 3.55
C GLN A 293 2.22 -19.72 3.65
N LEU A 294 2.92 -19.58 2.52
CA LEU A 294 4.38 -19.55 2.49
C LEU A 294 4.92 -18.36 3.27
N PHE A 295 4.31 -17.18 3.12
CA PHE A 295 4.66 -15.98 3.89
C PHE A 295 4.54 -16.22 5.40
N VAL A 296 3.36 -16.62 5.87
CA VAL A 296 3.11 -16.86 7.31
C VAL A 296 4.11 -17.87 7.85
N SER A 297 4.26 -19.02 7.21
CA SER A 297 5.18 -20.06 7.64
C SER A 297 6.63 -19.56 7.71
N THR A 298 7.06 -18.80 6.70
CA THR A 298 8.42 -18.24 6.63
C THR A 298 8.68 -17.28 7.79
N VAL A 299 7.81 -16.30 8.00
CA VAL A 299 7.99 -15.31 9.06
C VAL A 299 7.99 -15.97 10.44
N ARG A 300 7.07 -16.90 10.71
CA ARG A 300 6.99 -17.61 12.00
C ARG A 300 8.27 -18.39 12.33
N THR A 301 8.93 -18.97 11.33
CA THR A 301 10.17 -19.74 11.54
C THR A 301 11.37 -18.90 11.98
N THR A 302 11.34 -17.58 11.78
CA THR A 302 12.42 -16.69 12.22
C THR A 302 12.43 -16.46 13.73
N GLY A 303 11.33 -16.76 14.42
CA GLY A 303 11.24 -16.69 15.89
C GLY A 303 11.27 -15.25 16.44
N GLY A 304 11.65 -15.12 17.73
CA GLY A 304 11.63 -13.82 18.40
C GLY A 304 10.22 -13.22 18.40
N ASN A 305 10.10 -11.90 18.29
CA ASN A 305 8.81 -11.21 18.23
C ASN A 305 7.99 -11.61 16.99
N ASN A 306 8.63 -12.12 15.95
CA ASN A 306 7.95 -12.61 14.75
C ASN A 306 7.08 -13.85 15.00
N ALA A 307 7.30 -14.57 16.11
CA ALA A 307 6.47 -15.69 16.49
C ALA A 307 5.01 -15.29 16.79
N LEU A 308 4.80 -14.05 17.26
CA LEU A 308 3.49 -13.50 17.64
C LEU A 308 3.15 -12.18 16.88
N ARG A 309 4.04 -11.69 16.04
CA ARG A 309 3.80 -10.47 15.23
C ARG A 309 2.52 -10.59 14.42
N ASN A 310 1.68 -9.56 14.41
CA ASN A 310 0.53 -9.49 13.52
C ASN A 310 0.99 -9.45 12.06
N LEU A 311 0.43 -10.34 11.23
CA LEU A 311 0.74 -10.48 9.82
C LEU A 311 -0.50 -10.18 8.98
N ILE A 312 -0.30 -9.48 7.87
CA ILE A 312 -1.37 -9.10 6.95
C ILE A 312 -1.23 -9.95 5.69
N VAL A 313 -2.30 -10.64 5.32
CA VAL A 313 -2.39 -11.46 4.11
C VAL A 313 -3.38 -10.85 3.13
N MET A 314 -3.17 -11.07 1.84
CA MET A 314 -3.93 -10.40 0.79
C MET A 314 -4.83 -11.36 0.02
N THR A 315 -6.03 -10.91 -0.32
CA THR A 315 -6.88 -11.57 -1.30
C THR A 315 -6.28 -11.46 -2.72
N TYR A 316 -6.76 -12.25 -3.66
CA TYR A 316 -6.35 -12.09 -5.07
C TYR A 316 -6.58 -10.64 -5.54
N SER A 317 -5.57 -10.04 -6.16
CA SER A 317 -5.54 -8.64 -6.63
C SER A 317 -5.84 -7.58 -5.57
N GLY A 318 -5.83 -7.91 -4.28
CA GLY A 318 -6.33 -7.01 -3.24
C GLY A 318 -7.84 -6.77 -3.30
N GLY A 319 -8.58 -7.57 -4.07
CA GLY A 319 -10.02 -7.36 -4.30
C GLY A 319 -10.87 -7.66 -3.09
N GLY A 320 -11.85 -6.79 -2.79
CA GLY A 320 -12.77 -6.89 -1.65
C GLY A 320 -14.17 -7.41 -1.98
N ALA A 321 -14.39 -7.93 -3.18
CA ALA A 321 -15.69 -8.48 -3.58
C ALA A 321 -15.91 -9.90 -3.03
N ASP A 322 -17.18 -10.33 -2.94
CA ASP A 322 -17.54 -11.68 -2.51
C ASP A 322 -16.81 -12.79 -3.27
N GLY A 323 -16.56 -12.59 -4.56
CA GLY A 323 -15.84 -13.55 -5.39
C GLY A 323 -14.39 -13.74 -4.99
N ASN A 324 -13.73 -12.70 -4.46
CA ASN A 324 -12.37 -12.78 -3.94
C ASN A 324 -12.33 -13.56 -2.62
N PHE A 325 -13.24 -13.25 -1.71
CA PHE A 325 -13.29 -13.90 -0.40
C PHE A 325 -13.79 -15.34 -0.44
N SER A 326 -14.74 -15.67 -1.31
CA SER A 326 -15.35 -17.02 -1.35
C SER A 326 -14.35 -18.14 -1.70
N SER A 327 -13.23 -17.80 -2.31
CA SER A 327 -12.14 -18.71 -2.68
C SER A 327 -10.84 -18.48 -1.89
N PHE A 328 -10.84 -17.45 -1.05
CA PHE A 328 -9.73 -17.16 -0.14
C PHE A 328 -9.75 -18.15 1.04
N VAL A 329 -8.57 -18.60 1.42
CA VAL A 329 -8.36 -19.45 2.60
C VAL A 329 -7.39 -18.72 3.51
N LEU A 330 -7.83 -18.42 4.73
CA LEU A 330 -6.94 -17.86 5.74
C LEU A 330 -5.82 -18.87 6.04
N PRO A 331 -4.54 -18.47 6.00
CA PRO A 331 -3.43 -19.38 6.27
C PRO A 331 -3.52 -20.05 7.64
N GLU A 332 -3.03 -21.27 7.74
CA GLU A 332 -2.74 -21.87 9.03
C GLU A 332 -1.61 -21.10 9.71
N ASP A 333 -1.81 -20.72 10.96
CA ASP A 333 -0.85 -19.98 11.75
C ASP A 333 -0.66 -20.59 13.13
N THR A 334 0.58 -20.65 13.60
CA THR A 334 0.92 -21.06 14.97
C THR A 334 0.55 -19.99 15.99
N ALA A 335 0.49 -18.73 15.59
CA ALA A 335 0.02 -17.60 16.40
C ALA A 335 -1.49 -17.40 16.17
N VAL A 336 -2.28 -17.84 17.11
CA VAL A 336 -3.75 -17.77 17.00
C VAL A 336 -4.21 -16.31 17.09
N HIS A 337 -5.08 -15.86 16.16
CA HIS A 337 -5.61 -14.49 16.10
C HIS A 337 -4.59 -13.39 15.78
N HIS A 338 -3.51 -13.72 15.07
CA HIS A 338 -2.49 -12.76 14.64
C HIS A 338 -2.44 -12.54 13.11
N LEU A 339 -3.55 -12.82 12.41
CA LEU A 339 -3.69 -12.56 10.99
C LEU A 339 -4.75 -11.50 10.72
N LEU A 340 -4.40 -10.52 9.85
CA LEU A 340 -5.31 -9.55 9.25
C LEU A 340 -5.40 -9.85 7.74
N ILE A 341 -6.49 -9.39 7.11
CA ILE A 341 -6.69 -9.50 5.67
C ILE A 341 -6.70 -8.08 5.08
N THR A 342 -5.90 -7.81 4.06
CA THR A 342 -5.92 -6.53 3.35
C THR A 342 -6.71 -6.63 2.06
N VAL A 343 -7.45 -5.56 1.77
CA VAL A 343 -8.14 -5.30 0.50
C VAL A 343 -7.88 -3.87 0.06
N HIS A 344 -7.98 -3.60 -1.23
CA HIS A 344 -7.91 -2.27 -1.82
C HIS A 344 -9.24 -1.90 -2.44
N ASN A 345 -9.63 -0.65 -2.36
CA ASN A 345 -10.88 -0.18 -2.94
C ASN A 345 -10.77 1.26 -3.44
N TYR A 346 -10.89 1.41 -4.74
CA TYR A 346 -10.94 2.70 -5.42
C TYR A 346 -12.33 3.00 -6.00
N ASP A 347 -13.36 2.29 -5.56
CA ASP A 347 -14.72 2.56 -6.00
C ASP A 347 -15.31 3.82 -5.30
N PRO A 348 -16.16 4.55 -6.01
CA PRO A 348 -16.52 4.38 -7.41
C PRO A 348 -15.45 4.97 -8.34
N GLN A 349 -14.82 4.14 -9.17
CA GLN A 349 -13.70 4.55 -10.04
C GLN A 349 -14.04 5.72 -10.97
N ALA A 350 -15.32 5.86 -11.34
CA ALA A 350 -15.80 7.03 -12.08
C ALA A 350 -15.56 8.36 -11.36
N PHE A 351 -15.54 8.34 -10.02
CA PHE A 351 -15.28 9.49 -9.18
C PHE A 351 -13.82 9.56 -8.71
N THR A 352 -13.23 8.44 -8.31
CA THR A 352 -11.91 8.42 -7.66
C THR A 352 -10.75 8.59 -8.65
N TRP A 353 -10.89 8.13 -9.89
CA TRP A 353 -9.84 8.20 -10.91
C TRP A 353 -10.03 9.39 -11.86
N THR A 354 -8.93 9.85 -12.47
CA THR A 354 -8.95 10.92 -13.49
C THR A 354 -9.21 10.39 -14.88
N THR A 355 -8.88 9.13 -15.17
CA THR A 355 -9.04 8.51 -16.49
C THR A 355 -9.45 7.05 -16.37
N ALA A 356 -10.44 6.63 -17.14
CA ALA A 356 -10.74 5.22 -17.40
C ALA A 356 -11.40 5.08 -18.78
N THR A 357 -11.18 3.94 -19.42
CA THR A 357 -11.75 3.65 -20.74
C THR A 357 -13.09 2.94 -20.68
N TRP A 358 -13.47 2.43 -19.50
CA TRP A 358 -14.67 1.61 -19.28
C TRP A 358 -15.83 2.36 -18.61
N THR A 359 -15.60 3.57 -18.10
CA THR A 359 -16.64 4.40 -17.48
C THR A 359 -16.44 5.88 -17.78
N ARG A 360 -17.52 6.64 -17.76
CA ARG A 360 -17.44 8.11 -17.82
C ARG A 360 -17.05 8.64 -16.44
N MET A 361 -15.99 9.43 -16.42
CA MET A 361 -15.53 10.10 -15.20
C MET A 361 -16.48 11.21 -14.77
N THR A 362 -16.55 11.45 -13.46
CA THR A 362 -17.28 12.56 -12.85
C THR A 362 -16.44 13.23 -11.78
N ALA A 363 -16.60 14.55 -11.62
CA ALA A 363 -16.04 15.31 -10.51
C ALA A 363 -17.02 15.43 -9.34
N ARG A 364 -18.24 14.89 -9.46
CA ARG A 364 -19.29 15.00 -8.46
C ARG A 364 -19.44 13.76 -7.61
N TRP A 365 -19.49 13.96 -6.31
CA TRP A 365 -19.89 12.93 -5.35
C TRP A 365 -21.42 12.84 -5.28
N ASP A 366 -21.94 11.65 -5.35
CA ASP A 366 -23.37 11.35 -5.12
C ASP A 366 -23.51 10.52 -3.85
N GLU A 367 -23.82 11.18 -2.73
CA GLU A 367 -23.97 10.53 -1.43
C GLU A 367 -25.00 9.38 -1.46
N ALA A 368 -26.10 9.54 -2.19
CA ALA A 368 -27.16 8.54 -2.23
C ALA A 368 -26.74 7.29 -3.02
N ALA A 369 -26.03 7.46 -4.14
CA ALA A 369 -25.60 6.34 -4.98
C ALA A 369 -24.25 5.78 -4.53
N HIS A 370 -23.24 6.63 -4.44
CA HIS A 370 -21.87 6.23 -4.12
C HIS A 370 -21.71 5.81 -2.65
N GLY A 371 -22.31 6.57 -1.71
CA GLY A 371 -22.30 6.22 -0.29
C GLY A 371 -23.01 4.89 -0.01
N ALA A 372 -24.16 4.64 -0.68
CA ALA A 372 -24.85 3.35 -0.56
C ALA A 372 -24.03 2.18 -1.19
N MET A 373 -23.23 2.45 -2.21
CA MET A 373 -22.30 1.47 -2.82
C MET A 373 -21.21 1.11 -1.82
N LEU A 374 -20.47 2.11 -1.32
CA LEU A 374 -19.41 1.89 -0.33
C LEU A 374 -19.92 1.17 0.92
N ARG A 375 -21.09 1.54 1.43
CA ARG A 375 -21.68 0.86 2.60
C ARG A 375 -21.87 -0.64 2.38
N ARG A 376 -22.34 -1.07 1.20
CA ARG A 376 -22.48 -2.50 0.86
C ARG A 376 -21.13 -3.23 0.81
N GLU A 377 -20.08 -2.54 0.40
CA GLU A 377 -18.72 -3.08 0.39
C GLU A 377 -18.22 -3.27 1.81
N PHE A 378 -18.36 -2.26 2.68
CA PHE A 378 -18.00 -2.38 4.09
C PHE A 378 -18.84 -3.44 4.84
N GLU A 379 -20.13 -3.61 4.51
CA GLU A 379 -20.96 -4.72 4.99
C GLU A 379 -20.41 -6.09 4.54
N THR A 380 -19.87 -6.17 3.33
CA THR A 380 -19.19 -7.36 2.82
C THR A 380 -17.91 -7.63 3.59
N TYR A 381 -17.08 -6.60 3.85
CA TYR A 381 -15.85 -6.74 4.63
C TYR A 381 -16.16 -7.24 6.05
N ARG A 382 -17.12 -6.64 6.75
CA ARG A 382 -17.52 -7.10 8.08
C ARG A 382 -17.96 -8.57 8.08
N ARG A 383 -18.83 -8.95 7.16
CA ARG A 383 -19.31 -10.34 7.05
C ARG A 383 -18.17 -11.35 6.85
N TRP A 384 -17.19 -11.02 6.01
CA TRP A 384 -16.03 -11.88 5.78
C TRP A 384 -15.02 -11.82 6.91
N SER A 385 -14.84 -10.69 7.57
CA SER A 385 -14.07 -10.59 8.82
C SER A 385 -14.63 -11.53 9.90
N GLU A 386 -15.95 -11.53 10.08
CA GLU A 386 -16.64 -12.44 11.01
C GLU A 386 -16.46 -13.92 10.58
N HIS A 387 -16.55 -14.21 9.27
CA HIS A 387 -16.38 -15.56 8.74
C HIS A 387 -14.98 -16.13 8.98
N PHE A 388 -13.94 -15.34 8.73
CA PHE A 388 -12.54 -15.75 8.93
C PHE A 388 -12.07 -15.60 10.38
N ASN A 389 -12.84 -14.90 11.21
CA ASN A 389 -12.40 -14.47 12.54
C ASN A 389 -11.04 -13.73 12.49
N ALA A 390 -10.91 -12.85 11.49
CA ALA A 390 -9.74 -12.03 11.21
C ALA A 390 -10.19 -10.64 10.74
N PRO A 391 -9.63 -9.53 11.25
CA PRO A 391 -10.03 -8.21 10.83
C PRO A 391 -9.60 -7.94 9.38
N ILE A 392 -10.40 -7.13 8.69
CA ILE A 392 -10.08 -6.65 7.34
C ILE A 392 -9.57 -5.22 7.45
N VAL A 393 -8.53 -4.90 6.67
CA VAL A 393 -7.95 -3.57 6.53
C VAL A 393 -8.15 -3.12 5.08
N LEU A 394 -8.65 -1.91 4.89
CA LEU A 394 -8.64 -1.23 3.59
C LEU A 394 -7.26 -0.60 3.40
N GLY A 395 -6.35 -1.36 2.77
CA GLY A 395 -4.93 -1.01 2.63
C GLY A 395 -4.69 0.17 1.69
N GLU A 396 -5.60 0.39 0.72
CA GLU A 396 -5.52 1.52 -0.21
C GLU A 396 -6.91 2.02 -0.58
N TYR A 397 -7.07 3.34 -0.52
CA TYR A 397 -8.18 4.10 -1.10
C TYR A 397 -7.68 5.51 -1.45
N ASN A 398 -8.29 6.15 -2.43
CA ASN A 398 -7.97 7.54 -2.81
C ASN A 398 -9.10 8.15 -3.65
N ALA A 399 -9.11 9.47 -3.80
CA ALA A 399 -9.84 10.19 -4.83
C ALA A 399 -8.95 11.28 -5.42
N ASP A 400 -8.67 11.19 -6.72
CA ASP A 400 -7.86 12.16 -7.44
C ASP A 400 -8.60 13.49 -7.62
N PRO A 401 -7.90 14.62 -7.53
CA PRO A 401 -8.48 15.95 -7.76
C PRO A 401 -8.87 16.14 -9.23
N LYS A 402 -10.03 16.77 -9.45
CA LYS A 402 -10.60 17.05 -10.77
C LYS A 402 -11.08 18.49 -10.86
N ALA A 403 -10.84 19.14 -11.99
CA ALA A 403 -11.52 20.39 -12.28
C ALA A 403 -12.97 20.10 -12.72
N TYR A 404 -13.96 20.74 -12.10
CA TYR A 404 -15.36 20.55 -12.49
C TYR A 404 -15.61 20.79 -13.98
N ALA A 405 -14.93 21.79 -14.55
CA ALA A 405 -15.11 22.16 -15.96
C ALA A 405 -14.71 21.06 -16.94
N ASP A 406 -13.88 20.09 -16.52
CA ASP A 406 -13.38 19.03 -17.40
C ASP A 406 -14.23 17.76 -17.34
N TYR A 407 -15.09 17.62 -16.30
CA TYR A 407 -15.80 16.37 -16.01
C TYR A 407 -17.35 16.55 -15.85
N ASP A 408 -17.86 17.76 -15.81
CA ASP A 408 -19.29 18.13 -15.81
C ASP A 408 -19.79 18.42 -17.24
#